data_9b7987d98475f761cab42a02aee3b308
#
_entry.id   9b7987d98475f761cab42a02aee3b308
#
_cell.length_a   1.000
_cell.length_b   1.000
_cell.length_c   1.000
_cell.angle_alpha   90.00
_cell.angle_beta   90.00
_cell.angle_gamma   90.00
#
_symmetry.space_group_name_H-M   'P 1'
#
loop_
_entity.id
_entity.type
_entity.pdbx_description
1 polymer ?
#
loop_
_entity_poly.entity_id
_entity_poly.type
_entity_poly.pdbx_seq_one_letter_code
_entity_poly.pdbx_strand_id
1 'polypeptide(L)'
;MDLQRTSEHWDSHHFSDDFLRAEWSFHPEAKARLHRQLGASSREAWFHNTYLAGRSGLRALGVGVGRAVTEINILSLGAIDRYDLYDLSPAALADGKTYAESRGLGGKANFI
;
A
#
# COMPACT_ATOMS: atom_id res chain seq x y z
N MET A 1 14.15 -21.47 -2.53
CA MET A 1 14.09 -20.09 -1.98
C MET A 1 14.21 -20.19 -0.47
N ASP A 2 15.11 -19.43 0.10
CA ASP A 2 15.26 -19.33 1.56
C ASP A 2 14.36 -18.20 2.08
N LEU A 3 13.19 -18.58 2.56
CA LEU A 3 12.18 -17.63 3.04
C LEU A 3 12.63 -16.89 4.30
N GLN A 4 13.41 -17.53 5.17
CA GLN A 4 13.92 -16.88 6.37
C GLN A 4 14.90 -15.77 6.00
N ARG A 5 15.87 -16.06 5.13
CA ARG A 5 16.83 -15.07 4.65
C ARG A 5 16.15 -13.91 3.92
N THR A 6 15.12 -14.22 3.15
CA THR A 6 14.31 -13.19 2.47
C THR A 6 13.57 -12.30 3.47
N SER A 7 12.95 -12.89 4.49
CA SER A 7 12.28 -12.12 5.56
C SER A 7 13.26 -11.21 6.30
N GLU A 8 14.41 -11.74 6.72
CA GLU A 8 15.46 -10.97 7.42
C GLU A 8 15.98 -9.80 6.57
N HIS A 9 16.13 -10.00 5.25
CA HIS A 9 16.53 -8.93 4.34
C HIS A 9 15.53 -7.77 4.36
N TRP A 10 14.25 -8.06 4.23
CA TRP A 10 13.23 -7.02 4.21
C TRP A 10 12.97 -6.40 5.58
N ASP A 11 13.11 -7.14 6.66
CA ASP A 11 13.04 -6.61 8.03
C ASP A 11 14.15 -5.58 8.31
N SER A 12 15.33 -5.79 7.72
CA SER A 12 16.46 -4.87 7.87
C SER A 12 16.43 -3.68 6.89
N HIS A 13 15.51 -3.69 5.94
CA HIS A 13 15.43 -2.66 4.91
C HIS A 13 14.76 -1.39 5.44
N HIS A 14 15.52 -0.31 5.52
CA HIS A 14 15.04 0.98 6.00
C HIS A 14 14.83 1.94 4.82
N PHE A 15 13.63 2.47 4.70
CA PHE A 15 13.31 3.55 3.79
C PHE A 15 13.73 4.88 4.43
N SER A 16 15.01 5.24 4.28
CA SER A 16 15.51 6.54 4.73
C SER A 16 14.95 7.68 3.88
N ASP A 17 14.96 8.90 4.42
CA ASP A 17 14.57 10.09 3.66
C ASP A 17 15.42 10.28 2.40
N ASP A 18 16.72 9.94 2.46
CA ASP A 18 17.60 10.00 1.31
C ASP A 18 17.23 8.99 0.22
N PHE A 19 16.85 7.77 0.62
CA PHE A 19 16.32 6.77 -0.31
C PHE A 19 15.04 7.28 -0.98
N LEU A 20 14.09 7.81 -0.21
CA LEU A 20 12.83 8.33 -0.75
C LEU A 20 13.07 9.52 -1.70
N ARG A 21 14.02 10.38 -1.42
CA ARG A 21 14.39 11.50 -2.31
C ARG A 21 15.02 11.03 -3.62
N ALA A 22 15.78 9.92 -3.59
CA ALA A 22 16.37 9.32 -4.77
C ALA A 22 15.37 8.53 -5.64
N GLU A 23 14.24 8.15 -5.08
CA GLU A 23 13.20 7.40 -5.79
C GLU A 23 12.42 8.34 -6.72
N TRP A 24 12.47 8.08 -8.03
CA TRP A 24 11.83 8.92 -9.05
C TRP A 24 10.32 9.16 -8.81
N SER A 25 9.63 8.15 -8.27
CA SER A 25 8.19 8.23 -8.01
C SER A 25 7.80 9.23 -6.93
N PHE A 26 8.77 9.69 -6.12
CA PHE A 26 8.56 10.72 -5.10
C PHE A 26 8.91 12.14 -5.61
N HIS A 27 9.50 12.25 -6.81
CA HIS A 27 9.81 13.55 -7.39
C HIS A 27 8.51 14.30 -7.76
N PRO A 28 8.31 15.56 -7.33
CA PRO A 28 7.05 16.28 -7.53
C PRO A 28 6.61 16.38 -8.98
N GLU A 29 7.52 16.65 -9.90
CA GLU A 29 7.21 16.78 -11.33
C GLU A 29 6.85 15.43 -11.96
N ALA A 30 7.55 14.35 -11.57
CA ALA A 30 7.23 13.00 -12.02
C ALA A 30 5.85 12.57 -11.54
N LYS A 31 5.51 12.84 -10.29
CA LYS A 31 4.17 12.63 -9.72
C LYS A 31 3.10 13.40 -10.48
N ALA A 32 3.32 14.69 -10.67
CA ALA A 32 2.38 15.56 -11.37
C ALA A 32 2.12 15.07 -12.79
N ARG A 33 3.15 14.65 -13.51
CA ARG A 33 3.02 14.09 -14.86
C ARG A 33 2.24 12.78 -14.85
N LEU A 34 2.55 11.88 -13.91
CA LEU A 34 1.84 10.62 -13.77
C LEU A 34 0.35 10.84 -13.50
N HIS A 35 0.02 11.72 -12.57
CA HIS A 35 -1.37 12.04 -12.24
C HIS A 35 -2.13 12.64 -13.44
N ARG A 36 -1.48 13.50 -14.22
CA ARG A 36 -2.10 14.03 -15.46
C ARG A 36 -2.34 12.93 -16.49
N GLN A 37 -1.40 12.01 -16.66
CA GLN A 37 -1.55 10.87 -17.60
C GLN A 37 -2.65 9.91 -17.16
N LEU A 38 -2.79 9.68 -15.85
CA LEU A 38 -3.84 8.83 -15.29
C LEU A 38 -5.21 9.52 -15.24
N GLY A 39 -5.25 10.85 -15.31
CA GLY A 39 -6.49 11.61 -15.12
C GLY A 39 -7.06 11.51 -13.70
N ALA A 40 -6.20 11.29 -12.67
CA ALA A 40 -6.60 11.13 -11.29
C ALA A 40 -5.57 11.76 -10.34
N SER A 41 -5.97 12.02 -9.10
CA SER A 41 -5.14 12.64 -8.07
C SER A 41 -4.05 11.71 -7.52
N SER A 42 -4.17 10.41 -7.75
CA SER A 42 -3.21 9.38 -7.34
C SER A 42 -3.40 8.10 -8.16
N ARG A 43 -2.41 7.20 -8.09
CA ARG A 43 -2.54 5.86 -8.70
C ARG A 43 -3.69 5.07 -8.07
N GLU A 44 -3.85 5.18 -6.77
CA GLU A 44 -4.91 4.52 -6.02
C GLU A 44 -6.30 5.04 -6.43
N ALA A 45 -6.45 6.35 -6.58
CA ALA A 45 -7.68 6.95 -7.07
C ALA A 45 -7.99 6.50 -8.51
N TRP A 46 -7.00 6.45 -9.37
CA TRP A 46 -7.16 5.92 -10.73
C TRP A 46 -7.64 4.48 -10.73
N PHE A 47 -7.01 3.61 -9.93
CA PHE A 47 -7.39 2.21 -9.81
C PHE A 47 -8.84 2.08 -9.31
N HIS A 48 -9.18 2.81 -8.26
CA HIS A 48 -10.54 2.83 -7.72
C HIS A 48 -11.55 3.27 -8.80
N ASN A 49 -11.30 4.40 -9.45
CA ASN A 49 -12.23 4.96 -10.43
C ASN A 49 -12.40 4.06 -11.67
N THR A 50 -11.34 3.33 -12.03
CA THR A 50 -11.35 2.45 -13.21
C THR A 50 -12.04 1.12 -12.92
N TYR A 51 -11.81 0.52 -11.75
CA TYR A 51 -12.22 -0.87 -11.50
C TYR A 51 -13.21 -1.03 -10.34
N LEU A 52 -13.26 -0.11 -9.39
CA LEU A 52 -14.01 -0.26 -8.15
C LEU A 52 -15.16 0.73 -7.99
N ALA A 53 -15.23 1.77 -8.81
CA ALA A 53 -16.27 2.80 -8.71
C ALA A 53 -17.67 2.20 -8.81
N GLY A 54 -18.56 2.60 -7.91
CA GLY A 54 -19.93 2.08 -7.83
C GLY A 54 -20.05 0.69 -7.17
N ARG A 55 -18.93 0.11 -6.72
CA ARG A 55 -18.90 -1.18 -6.01
C ARG A 55 -18.72 -0.96 -4.51
N SER A 56 -19.22 -1.90 -3.72
CA SER A 56 -19.11 -1.90 -2.26
C SER A 56 -19.08 -3.32 -1.73
N GLY A 57 -18.71 -3.50 -0.46
CA GLY A 57 -18.70 -4.80 0.19
C GLY A 57 -17.65 -5.77 -0.37
N LEU A 58 -16.65 -5.27 -1.07
CA LEU A 58 -15.63 -6.11 -1.72
C LEU A 58 -14.64 -6.65 -0.68
N ARG A 59 -14.13 -7.83 -0.98
CA ARG A 59 -12.98 -8.42 -0.26
C ARG A 59 -11.78 -8.41 -1.20
N ALA A 60 -10.63 -8.06 -0.66
CA ALA A 60 -9.39 -7.98 -1.42
C ALA A 60 -8.27 -8.79 -0.75
N LEU A 61 -7.32 -9.19 -1.56
CA LEU A 61 -6.11 -9.90 -1.16
C LEU A 61 -4.89 -9.18 -1.72
N GLY A 62 -3.91 -8.90 -0.87
CA GLY A 62 -2.61 -8.37 -1.25
C GLY A 62 -1.50 -9.34 -0.85
N VAL A 63 -0.55 -9.57 -1.74
CA VAL A 63 0.61 -10.44 -1.51
C VAL A 63 1.89 -9.67 -1.81
N GLY A 64 2.87 -9.76 -0.90
CA GLY A 64 4.11 -8.99 -1.01
C GLY A 64 3.87 -7.49 -0.81
N VAL A 65 3.01 -7.15 0.14
CA VAL A 65 2.51 -5.78 0.32
C VAL A 65 3.49 -4.85 1.05
N GLY A 66 4.53 -5.39 1.67
CA GLY A 66 5.44 -4.61 2.52
C GLY A 66 4.66 -3.89 3.63
N ARG A 67 4.77 -2.58 3.70
CA ARG A 67 4.04 -1.73 4.65
C ARG A 67 2.59 -1.45 4.24
N ALA A 68 2.14 -2.01 3.13
CA ALA A 68 0.77 -1.95 2.62
C ALA A 68 0.19 -0.52 2.44
N VAL A 69 1.02 0.47 2.20
CA VAL A 69 0.57 1.88 2.08
C VAL A 69 -0.40 2.04 0.91
N THR A 70 -0.09 1.46 -0.23
CA THR A 70 -0.96 1.50 -1.43
C THR A 70 -2.29 0.82 -1.17
N GLU A 71 -2.28 -0.37 -0.57
CA GLU A 71 -3.47 -1.15 -0.27
C GLU A 71 -4.38 -0.45 0.73
N ILE A 72 -3.80 0.15 1.78
CA ILE A 72 -4.54 0.91 2.78
C ILE A 72 -5.14 2.19 2.17
N ASN A 73 -4.41 2.85 1.27
CA ASN A 73 -4.94 4.01 0.55
C ASN A 73 -6.12 3.61 -0.36
N ILE A 74 -6.06 2.46 -1.03
CA ILE A 74 -7.19 1.92 -1.80
C ILE A 74 -8.37 1.58 -0.88
N LEU A 75 -8.10 0.93 0.25
CA LEU A 75 -9.11 0.60 1.26
C LEU A 75 -9.86 1.83 1.76
N SER A 76 -9.16 2.96 1.91
CA SER A 76 -9.75 4.23 2.35
C SER A 76 -10.78 4.82 1.38
N LEU A 77 -10.82 4.37 0.14
CA LEU A 77 -11.76 4.85 -0.88
C LEU A 77 -13.14 4.18 -0.82
N GLY A 78 -13.32 3.18 0.06
CA GLY A 78 -14.63 2.74 0.51
C GLY A 78 -15.29 1.58 -0.25
N ALA A 79 -14.71 1.09 -1.35
CA ALA A 79 -15.27 -0.04 -2.09
C ALA A 79 -14.98 -1.41 -1.41
N ILE A 80 -13.90 -1.49 -0.65
CA ILE A 80 -13.41 -2.71 -0.02
C ILE A 80 -13.75 -2.69 1.46
N ASP A 81 -14.41 -3.75 1.95
CA ASP A 81 -14.76 -3.90 3.37
C ASP A 81 -13.73 -4.71 4.16
N ARG A 82 -12.98 -5.55 3.46
CA ARG A 82 -11.93 -6.35 4.08
C ARG A 82 -10.77 -6.56 3.12
N TYR A 83 -9.57 -6.25 3.60
CA TYR A 83 -8.32 -6.46 2.88
C TYR A 83 -7.42 -7.42 3.67
N ASP A 84 -7.16 -8.61 3.13
CA ASP A 84 -6.19 -9.56 3.68
C ASP A 84 -4.82 -9.27 3.05
N LEU A 85 -3.82 -9.00 3.88
CA LEU A 85 -2.51 -8.45 3.50
C LEU A 85 -1.39 -9.39 3.95
N TYR A 86 -0.66 -9.94 3.00
CA TYR A 86 0.40 -10.91 3.23
C TYR A 86 1.77 -10.34 2.89
N ASP A 87 2.72 -10.51 3.79
CA ASP A 87 4.13 -10.25 3.52
C ASP A 87 5.03 -11.18 4.34
N LEU A 88 6.26 -11.37 3.90
CA LEU A 88 7.26 -12.16 4.61
C LEU A 88 7.97 -11.36 5.72
N SER A 89 7.83 -10.04 5.74
CA SER A 89 8.46 -9.17 6.73
C SER A 89 7.49 -8.84 7.87
N PRO A 90 7.64 -9.43 9.07
CA PRO A 90 6.85 -9.05 10.23
C PRO A 90 6.99 -7.58 10.61
N ALA A 91 8.18 -6.99 10.43
CA ALA A 91 8.42 -5.59 10.70
C ALA A 91 7.63 -4.68 9.76
N ALA A 92 7.61 -5.00 8.46
CA ALA A 92 6.82 -4.24 7.49
C ALA A 92 5.31 -4.35 7.77
N LEU A 93 4.82 -5.54 8.11
CA LEU A 93 3.40 -5.75 8.48
C LEU A 93 3.03 -4.97 9.75
N ALA A 94 3.91 -4.91 10.75
CA ALA A 94 3.69 -4.12 11.96
C ALA A 94 3.57 -2.62 11.66
N ASP A 95 4.44 -2.09 10.81
CA ASP A 95 4.36 -0.70 10.34
C ASP A 95 3.06 -0.44 9.57
N GLY A 96 2.68 -1.35 8.71
CA GLY A 96 1.42 -1.28 7.95
C GLY A 96 0.21 -1.28 8.86
N LYS A 97 0.20 -2.11 9.88
CA LYS A 97 -0.87 -2.14 10.88
C LYS A 97 -1.00 -0.80 11.61
N THR A 98 0.11 -0.23 12.05
CA THR A 98 0.14 1.10 12.68
C THR A 98 -0.43 2.17 11.73
N TYR A 99 -0.05 2.12 10.46
CA TYR A 99 -0.57 3.04 9.45
C TYR A 99 -2.08 2.88 9.25
N ALA A 100 -2.59 1.65 9.14
CA ALA A 100 -4.01 1.38 9.00
C ALA A 100 -4.81 1.90 10.21
N GLU A 101 -4.31 1.66 11.41
CA GLU A 101 -4.93 2.14 12.65
C GLU A 101 -4.97 3.68 12.71
N SER A 102 -3.88 4.35 12.30
CA SER A 102 -3.82 5.82 12.23
C SER A 102 -4.85 6.42 11.26
N ARG A 103 -5.27 5.65 10.28
CA ARG A 103 -6.28 6.02 9.29
C ARG A 103 -7.71 5.58 9.67
N GLY A 104 -7.91 4.96 10.83
CA GLY A 104 -9.19 4.41 11.25
C GLY A 104 -9.64 3.16 10.48
N LEU A 105 -8.70 2.46 9.83
CA LEU A 105 -8.96 1.31 8.96
C LEU A 105 -8.51 -0.03 9.56
N GLY A 106 -8.06 -0.05 10.81
CA GLY A 106 -7.55 -1.26 11.46
C GLY A 106 -8.54 -2.42 11.50
N GLY A 107 -9.83 -2.14 11.57
CA GLY A 107 -10.88 -3.17 11.56
C GLY A 107 -11.16 -3.80 10.18
N LYS A 108 -10.66 -3.20 9.11
CA LYS A 108 -10.85 -3.67 7.72
C LYS A 108 -9.58 -4.26 7.10
N ALA A 109 -8.42 -4.03 7.69
CA ALA A 109 -7.13 -4.53 7.24
C ALA A 109 -6.68 -5.69 8.14
N ASN A 110 -6.44 -6.84 7.54
CA ASN A 110 -5.98 -8.04 8.22
C ASN A 110 -4.56 -8.37 7.75
N PHE A 111 -3.59 -8.22 8.63
CA PHE A 111 -2.17 -8.44 8.37
C PHE A 111 -1.77 -9.86 8.75
N ILE A 112 -1.24 -10.61 7.80
CA ILE A 112 -0.95 -12.05 7.94
C ILE A 112 0.51 -12.34 7.63
#